data_245b472485b8ccb3052891ad9e8e8d99
#
_entry.id   245b472485b8ccb3052891ad9e8e8d99
#
_cell.length_a   1.000
_cell.length_b   1.000
_cell.length_c   1.000
_cell.angle_alpha   90.00
_cell.angle_beta   90.00
_cell.angle_gamma   90.00
#
_symmetry.space_group_name_H-M   'P 1'
#
loop_
_entity.id
_entity.type
_entity.pdbx_description
1 polymer ?
#
loop_
_entity_poly.entity_id
_entity_poly.type
_entity_poly.pdbx_seq_one_letter_code
_entity_poly.pdbx_strand_id
1 'polypeptide(L)'
;MKYEFAIFGFGISAKITSCLLARNGFSVCLISDKDQKQEISNTNLVTFLSRGSLNYLSSMFPKTKQFEEHPEIDSIHCELNSLRGNKPQSIKFNDGEKQNLGKIVKNIDLEKYLDQEIGQLSNI
;
A
#
# COMPACT_ATOMS: atom_id res chain seq x y z
N MET A 1 3.12 28.71 10.78
CA MET A 1 3.55 27.80 9.70
C MET A 1 2.42 27.73 8.67
N LYS A 2 2.70 27.84 7.40
CA LYS A 2 1.66 27.81 6.35
C LYS A 2 1.89 26.53 5.54
N TYR A 3 0.91 25.62 5.56
CA TYR A 3 0.95 24.40 4.76
C TYR A 3 0.28 24.66 3.40
N GLU A 4 0.81 24.02 2.36
CA GLU A 4 0.25 24.06 1.01
C GLU A 4 -0.84 23.01 0.83
N PHE A 5 -0.70 21.87 1.52
CA PHE A 5 -1.67 20.78 1.52
C PHE A 5 -2.03 20.34 2.93
N ALA A 6 -3.31 20.04 3.11
CA ALA A 6 -3.82 19.36 4.30
C ALA A 6 -4.47 18.03 3.87
N ILE A 7 -3.99 16.93 4.43
CA ILE A 7 -4.47 15.58 4.16
C ILE A 7 -5.14 15.04 5.40
N PHE A 8 -6.41 14.66 5.28
CA PHE A 8 -7.19 14.09 6.37
C PHE A 8 -7.18 12.57 6.29
N GLY A 9 -6.82 11.93 7.37
CA GLY A 9 -6.71 10.49 7.51
C GLY A 9 -5.30 10.05 7.91
N PHE A 10 -5.16 8.78 8.32
CA PHE A 10 -3.88 8.21 8.76
C PHE A 10 -3.61 6.83 8.16
N GLY A 11 -4.42 6.40 7.21
CA GLY A 11 -4.26 5.14 6.51
C GLY A 11 -3.12 5.19 5.48
N ILE A 12 -2.82 4.05 4.91
CA ILE A 12 -1.73 3.84 3.92
C ILE A 12 -1.79 4.87 2.78
N SER A 13 -2.97 5.11 2.21
CA SER A 13 -3.14 6.06 1.10
C SER A 13 -2.81 7.49 1.50
N ALA A 14 -3.24 7.93 2.69
CA ALA A 14 -2.95 9.28 3.18
C ALA A 14 -1.44 9.45 3.43
N LYS A 15 -0.80 8.45 4.03
CA LYS A 15 0.65 8.45 4.28
C LYS A 15 1.46 8.50 2.98
N ILE A 16 1.11 7.66 2.00
CA ILE A 16 1.79 7.65 0.68
C ILE A 16 1.62 9.02 0.01
N THR A 17 0.41 9.57 -0.01
CA THR A 17 0.14 10.88 -0.63
C THR A 17 0.93 11.99 0.05
N SER A 18 0.99 12.00 1.39
CA SER A 18 1.78 12.97 2.14
C SER A 18 3.26 12.90 1.80
N CYS A 19 3.83 11.70 1.79
CA CYS A 19 5.22 11.49 1.41
C CYS A 19 5.51 11.94 -0.03
N LEU A 20 4.59 11.66 -0.96
CA LEU A 20 4.72 12.06 -2.35
C LEU A 20 4.79 13.58 -2.51
N LEU A 21 3.83 14.28 -1.92
CA LEU A 21 3.79 15.74 -1.97
C LEU A 21 5.02 16.35 -1.32
N ALA A 22 5.40 15.85 -0.15
CA ALA A 22 6.57 16.36 0.57
C ALA A 22 7.88 16.15 -0.21
N ARG A 23 8.05 14.99 -0.87
CA ARG A 23 9.22 14.73 -1.72
C ARG A 23 9.26 15.56 -2.98
N ASN A 24 8.11 16.08 -3.43
CA ASN A 24 8.04 17.08 -4.49
C ASN A 24 8.18 18.53 -4.00
N GLY A 25 8.57 18.73 -2.73
CA GLY A 25 8.90 20.03 -2.17
C GLY A 25 7.75 20.79 -1.54
N PHE A 26 6.55 20.21 -1.51
CA PHE A 26 5.40 20.85 -0.88
C PHE A 26 5.41 20.70 0.64
N SER A 27 4.89 21.69 1.35
CA SER A 27 4.64 21.61 2.79
C SER A 27 3.27 20.99 3.04
N VAL A 28 3.25 19.91 3.82
CA VAL A 28 2.08 19.04 4.02
C VAL A 28 1.70 18.99 5.48
N CYS A 29 0.40 19.09 5.78
CA CYS A 29 -0.15 18.81 7.10
C CYS A 29 -0.94 17.49 7.03
N LEU A 30 -0.48 16.47 7.74
CA LEU A 30 -1.21 15.19 7.87
C LEU A 30 -2.02 15.22 9.17
N ILE A 31 -3.36 15.20 9.02
CA ILE A 31 -4.30 15.33 10.12
C ILE A 31 -4.96 13.98 10.37
N SER A 32 -4.81 13.45 11.59
CA SER A 32 -5.43 12.19 11.98
C SER A 32 -6.26 12.36 13.26
N ASP A 33 -7.32 11.57 13.37
CA ASP A 33 -8.01 11.37 14.63
C ASP A 33 -7.18 10.43 15.52
N LYS A 34 -6.97 10.80 16.79
CA LYS A 34 -6.09 10.04 17.70
C LYS A 34 -6.57 8.61 17.95
N ASP A 35 -7.86 8.36 17.81
CA ASP A 35 -8.45 7.05 18.10
C ASP A 35 -8.12 5.99 17.01
N GLN A 36 -7.80 6.41 15.78
CA GLN A 36 -7.44 5.49 14.71
C GLN A 36 -6.07 4.81 14.88
N LYS A 37 -5.16 5.38 15.71
CA LYS A 37 -3.86 4.75 15.97
C LYS A 37 -3.94 3.43 16.74
N GLN A 38 -4.99 3.22 17.53
CA GLN A 38 -5.15 2.01 18.34
C GLN A 38 -5.78 0.85 17.58
N GLU A 39 -6.62 1.09 16.58
CA GLU A 39 -7.30 0.01 15.83
C GLU A 39 -6.38 -0.72 14.86
N ILE A 40 -5.37 -0.06 14.32
CA ILE A 40 -4.48 -0.64 13.28
C ILE A 40 -3.50 -1.65 13.88
N SER A 41 -3.17 -1.54 15.16
CA SER A 41 -2.16 -2.40 15.81
C SER A 41 -2.57 -3.88 15.97
N ASN A 42 -3.85 -4.21 15.81
CA ASN A 42 -4.39 -5.55 16.08
C ASN A 42 -4.93 -6.30 14.86
N THR A 43 -4.78 -5.77 13.65
CA THR A 43 -5.35 -6.41 12.47
C THR A 43 -4.31 -7.21 11.70
N ASN A 44 -4.58 -8.49 11.48
CA ASN A 44 -3.84 -9.35 10.54
C ASN A 44 -4.18 -9.02 9.07
N LEU A 45 -4.52 -7.76 8.79
CA LEU A 45 -4.85 -7.33 7.44
C LEU A 45 -3.60 -7.36 6.56
N VAL A 46 -3.81 -7.81 5.35
CA VAL A 46 -2.79 -7.86 4.31
C VAL A 46 -3.27 -7.08 3.08
N THR A 47 -2.33 -6.51 2.36
CA THR A 47 -2.59 -5.82 1.10
C THR A 47 -1.80 -6.51 -0.01
N PHE A 48 -2.46 -6.78 -1.13
CA PHE A 48 -1.78 -7.16 -2.35
C PHE A 48 -1.19 -5.92 -3.01
N LEU A 49 0.13 -5.89 -3.13
CA LEU A 49 0.85 -4.88 -3.90
C LEU A 49 1.22 -5.48 -5.25
N SER A 50 0.64 -4.96 -6.31
CA SER A 50 1.01 -5.35 -7.67
C SER A 50 2.48 -5.03 -7.95
N ARG A 51 3.08 -5.73 -8.91
CA ARG A 51 4.46 -5.44 -9.34
C ARG A 51 4.64 -3.98 -9.74
N GLY A 52 3.66 -3.40 -10.43
CA GLY A 52 3.68 -1.98 -10.79
C GLY A 52 3.70 -1.07 -9.55
N SER A 53 2.88 -1.37 -8.54
CA SER A 53 2.87 -0.65 -7.26
C SER A 53 4.19 -0.79 -6.50
N LEU A 54 4.77 -2.00 -6.47
CA LEU A 54 6.07 -2.25 -5.83
C LEU A 54 7.19 -1.47 -6.52
N ASN A 55 7.23 -1.50 -7.86
CA ASN A 55 8.22 -0.76 -8.63
C ASN A 55 8.08 0.75 -8.40
N TYR A 56 6.85 1.25 -8.36
CA TYR A 56 6.58 2.65 -8.08
C TYR A 56 7.02 3.05 -6.66
N LEU A 57 6.65 2.29 -5.64
CA LEU A 57 7.11 2.51 -4.27
C LEU A 57 8.63 2.45 -4.18
N SER A 58 9.28 1.50 -4.85
CA SER A 58 10.74 1.36 -4.85
C SER A 58 11.45 2.53 -5.53
N SER A 59 10.84 3.11 -6.56
CA SER A 59 11.41 4.29 -7.23
C SER A 59 11.37 5.53 -6.34
N MET A 60 10.36 5.61 -5.47
CA MET A 60 10.17 6.76 -4.59
C MET A 60 10.82 6.61 -3.22
N PHE A 61 10.89 5.38 -2.74
CA PHE A 61 11.38 5.05 -1.40
C PHE A 61 12.52 4.03 -1.50
N PRO A 62 13.77 4.46 -1.53
CA PRO A 62 14.92 3.59 -1.81
C PRO A 62 15.17 2.47 -0.78
N LYS A 63 14.50 2.49 0.38
CA LYS A 63 14.63 1.47 1.42
C LYS A 63 13.57 0.35 1.33
N THR A 64 12.89 0.19 0.21
CA THR A 64 11.82 -0.84 0.03
C THR A 64 12.31 -2.28 0.00
N LYS A 65 13.60 -2.54 0.13
CA LYS A 65 14.17 -3.89 0.26
C LYS A 65 13.51 -4.75 1.34
N GLN A 66 12.93 -4.12 2.36
CA GLN A 66 12.20 -4.83 3.41
C GLN A 66 10.94 -5.58 2.94
N PHE A 67 10.47 -5.33 1.69
CA PHE A 67 9.38 -6.12 1.11
C PHE A 67 9.85 -7.32 0.29
N GLU A 68 11.16 -7.55 0.15
CA GLU A 68 11.71 -8.69 -0.59
C GLU A 68 11.33 -10.03 0.02
N GLU A 69 11.19 -10.09 1.35
CA GLU A 69 10.86 -11.32 2.10
C GLU A 69 9.36 -11.66 2.13
N HIS A 70 8.50 -10.78 1.59
CA HIS A 70 7.06 -11.02 1.58
C HIS A 70 6.66 -12.03 0.49
N PRO A 71 5.60 -12.85 0.75
CA PRO A 71 5.13 -13.86 -0.19
C PRO A 71 4.79 -13.28 -1.56
N GLU A 72 5.27 -13.94 -2.60
CA GLU A 72 4.99 -13.61 -3.99
C GLU A 72 3.69 -14.26 -4.47
N ILE A 73 3.00 -13.60 -5.37
CA ILE A 73 1.76 -14.08 -5.99
C ILE A 73 2.01 -14.25 -7.48
N ASP A 74 1.95 -15.50 -7.93
CA ASP A 74 2.17 -15.86 -9.33
C ASP A 74 0.88 -15.87 -10.14
N SER A 75 -0.27 -16.11 -9.48
CA SER A 75 -1.56 -16.11 -10.14
C SER A 75 -2.70 -15.73 -9.21
N ILE A 76 -3.73 -15.12 -9.78
CA ILE A 76 -4.99 -14.81 -9.10
C ILE A 76 -6.10 -15.54 -9.83
N HIS A 77 -6.90 -16.31 -9.10
CA HIS A 77 -8.01 -17.06 -9.63
C HIS A 77 -9.32 -16.50 -9.07
N CYS A 78 -10.17 -15.96 -9.92
CA CYS A 78 -11.47 -15.42 -9.55
C CYS A 78 -12.55 -16.36 -10.07
N GLU A 79 -13.43 -16.83 -9.18
CA GLU A 79 -14.58 -17.64 -9.53
C GLU A 79 -15.87 -16.87 -9.26
N LEU A 80 -16.75 -16.81 -10.24
CA LEU A 80 -18.08 -16.26 -10.10
C LEU A 80 -19.08 -17.40 -9.98
N ASN A 81 -19.61 -17.64 -8.80
CA ASN A 81 -20.69 -18.59 -8.57
C ASN A 81 -22.03 -17.96 -8.96
N SER A 82 -22.64 -18.44 -10.05
CA SER A 82 -23.96 -17.99 -10.44
C SER A 82 -25.03 -18.60 -9.52
N LEU A 83 -25.82 -17.74 -8.87
CA LEU A 83 -26.97 -18.16 -8.05
C LEU A 83 -28.09 -18.82 -8.84
N ARG A 84 -28.01 -18.92 -10.17
CA ARG A 84 -29.10 -19.45 -11.08
C ARG A 84 -28.68 -20.68 -11.89
N GLY A 85 -27.82 -21.55 -11.36
CA GLY A 85 -27.52 -22.83 -12.00
C GLY A 85 -26.71 -22.80 -13.30
N ASN A 86 -26.18 -21.66 -13.69
CA ASN A 86 -25.23 -21.55 -14.80
C ASN A 86 -23.86 -22.09 -14.37
N LYS A 87 -23.10 -22.63 -15.32
CA LYS A 87 -21.72 -23.07 -15.04
C LYS A 87 -20.92 -21.94 -14.40
N PRO A 88 -20.14 -22.22 -13.34
CA PRO A 88 -19.28 -21.22 -12.74
C PRO A 88 -18.33 -20.66 -13.81
N GLN A 89 -18.25 -19.35 -13.86
CA GLN A 89 -17.27 -18.67 -14.71
C GLN A 89 -16.03 -18.39 -13.88
N SER A 90 -14.88 -18.74 -14.43
CA SER A 90 -13.59 -18.47 -13.78
C SER A 90 -12.70 -17.62 -14.66
N ILE A 91 -11.99 -16.68 -14.03
CA ILE A 91 -10.97 -15.87 -14.68
C ILE A 91 -9.66 -16.12 -13.93
N LYS A 92 -8.63 -16.51 -14.66
CA LYS A 92 -7.28 -16.65 -14.11
C LYS A 92 -6.39 -15.55 -14.66
N PHE A 93 -5.82 -14.77 -13.76
CA PHE A 93 -4.78 -13.80 -14.07
C PHE A 93 -3.43 -14.44 -13.77
N ASN A 94 -2.59 -14.52 -14.75
CA ASN A 94 -1.17 -14.83 -14.60
C ASN A 94 -0.41 -13.98 -15.61
N ASP A 95 0.82 -13.63 -15.27
CA ASP A 95 1.74 -13.12 -16.25
C ASP A 95 2.31 -14.36 -16.96
N GLY A 96 1.95 -14.60 -18.20
CA GLY A 96 2.41 -15.76 -18.99
C GLY A 96 3.93 -15.86 -19.14
N GLU A 97 4.65 -14.86 -18.69
CA GLU A 97 6.08 -14.75 -18.60
C GLU A 97 6.51 -14.84 -17.14
N LYS A 98 7.01 -15.92 -16.67
CA LYS A 98 7.89 -16.21 -15.50
C LYS A 98 8.06 -15.14 -14.37
N GLN A 99 7.23 -14.12 -14.27
CA GLN A 99 7.29 -13.07 -13.27
C GLN A 99 6.04 -13.11 -12.39
N ASN A 100 6.22 -12.88 -11.09
CA ASN A 100 5.10 -12.78 -10.17
C ASN A 100 4.22 -11.55 -10.47
N LEU A 101 2.94 -11.61 -10.10
CA LEU A 101 2.00 -10.51 -10.23
C LEU A 101 2.23 -9.41 -9.21
N GLY A 102 2.84 -9.76 -8.09
CA GLY A 102 3.07 -8.86 -6.97
C GLY A 102 3.34 -9.63 -5.68
N LYS A 103 3.19 -8.96 -4.55
CA LYS A 103 3.42 -9.51 -3.21
C LYS A 103 2.25 -9.22 -2.27
N ILE A 104 2.07 -10.10 -1.29
CA ILE A 104 1.17 -9.84 -0.16
C ILE A 104 1.99 -9.28 0.98
N VAL A 105 1.68 -8.06 1.40
CA VAL A 105 2.35 -7.34 2.47
C VAL A 105 1.39 -7.16 3.64
N LYS A 106 1.86 -7.39 4.87
CA LYS A 106 1.07 -7.06 6.06
C LYS A 106 0.92 -5.54 6.14
N ASN A 107 -0.30 -5.08 6.39
CA ASN A 107 -0.57 -3.65 6.50
C ASN A 107 0.28 -2.99 7.58
N ILE A 108 0.50 -3.67 8.70
CA ILE A 108 1.34 -3.16 9.78
C ILE A 108 2.79 -2.89 9.35
N ASP A 109 3.35 -3.74 8.49
CA ASP A 109 4.72 -3.57 8.01
C ASP A 109 4.81 -2.39 7.02
N LEU A 110 3.79 -2.27 6.15
CA LEU A 110 3.69 -1.15 5.23
C LEU A 110 3.49 0.18 5.97
N GLU A 111 2.67 0.19 7.01
CA GLU A 111 2.44 1.38 7.82
C GLU A 111 3.66 1.82 8.62
N LYS A 112 4.35 0.88 9.28
CA LYS A 112 5.61 1.18 9.98
C LYS A 112 6.64 1.78 9.04
N TYR A 113 6.73 1.24 7.82
CA TYR A 113 7.61 1.77 6.81
C TYR A 113 7.27 3.22 6.44
N LEU A 114 5.99 3.48 6.18
CA LEU A 114 5.54 4.83 5.84
C LEU A 114 5.71 5.82 6.99
N ASP A 115 5.51 5.40 8.24
CA ASP A 115 5.76 6.22 9.42
C ASP A 115 7.25 6.60 9.55
N GLN A 116 8.16 5.68 9.23
CA GLN A 116 9.60 5.96 9.20
C GLN A 116 9.95 6.98 8.10
N GLU A 117 9.35 6.84 6.92
CA GLU A 117 9.55 7.78 5.81
C GLU A 117 9.02 9.18 6.16
N ILE A 118 7.82 9.28 6.75
CA ILE A 118 7.24 10.55 7.22
C ILE A 118 8.17 11.21 8.25
N GLY A 119 8.67 10.42 9.21
CA GLY A 119 9.58 10.93 10.24
C GLY A 119 10.92 11.49 9.71
N GLN A 120 11.30 11.18 8.47
CA GLN A 120 12.50 11.70 7.82
C GLN A 120 12.25 12.96 6.98
N LEU A 121 10.98 13.31 6.73
CA LEU A 121 10.59 14.46 5.92
C LEU A 121 10.27 15.66 6.83
N SER A 122 11.06 16.73 6.70
CA SER A 122 10.93 17.93 7.55
C SER A 122 9.74 18.83 7.16
N ASN A 123 9.08 18.54 6.06
CA ASN A 123 7.99 19.33 5.50
C ASN A 123 6.62 18.63 5.59
N ILE A 124 6.51 17.60 6.45
CA ILE A 124 5.24 17.00 6.86
C ILE A 124 4.96 17.33 8.32
#